data_7591ac383f3a4bd47656d134688a5793
#
_entry.id   7591ac383f3a4bd47656d134688a5793
#
_cell.length_a   1.000
_cell.length_b   1.000
_cell.length_c   1.000
_cell.angle_alpha   90.00
_cell.angle_beta   90.00
_cell.angle_gamma   90.00
#
_symmetry.space_group_name_H-M   'P 1'
#
loop_
_entity.id
_entity.type
_entity.pdbx_description
1 polymer ?
#
loop_
_entity_poly.entity_id
_entity_poly.type
_entity_poly.pdbx_seq_one_letter_code
_entity_poly.pdbx_strand_id
1 'polypeptide(L)'
;MGVAFLLVVLSFGDRPSKFIWNRTQSVPEGLYVLTAQPTPFTRGDLVAYQPTPSEAQWLADRGALGRNWPMLKRVAGLEGDEICFRQDTLLINGRPAAKRLVQDDLGQTLPRPSGCYRLGRADILLLADHPRSLDGRYFGVQELSRVLGGARPVWLRREPDGGWR
;
A
#
# COMPACT_ATOMS: atom_id res chain seq x y z
N MET A 1 -47.36 -36.61 -7.33
CA MET A 1 -46.12 -36.36 -8.10
C MET A 1 -45.38 -35.21 -7.41
N GLY A 2 -44.39 -35.55 -6.59
CA GLY A 2 -43.60 -34.58 -5.83
C GLY A 2 -42.35 -34.19 -6.61
N VAL A 3 -42.19 -32.91 -6.91
CA VAL A 3 -40.98 -32.35 -7.51
C VAL A 3 -40.00 -32.09 -6.40
N ALA A 4 -38.93 -32.87 -6.29
CA ALA A 4 -37.83 -32.64 -5.39
C ALA A 4 -36.96 -31.50 -5.96
N PHE A 5 -36.99 -30.34 -5.29
CA PHE A 5 -36.07 -29.22 -5.58
C PHE A 5 -34.71 -29.60 -4.99
N LEU A 6 -33.75 -29.95 -5.86
CA LEU A 6 -32.38 -30.21 -5.50
C LEU A 6 -31.69 -28.83 -5.30
N LEU A 7 -31.61 -28.38 -4.04
CA LEU A 7 -30.79 -27.21 -3.66
C LEU A 7 -29.31 -27.63 -3.79
N VAL A 8 -28.69 -27.29 -4.90
CA VAL A 8 -27.24 -27.35 -5.04
C VAL A 8 -26.67 -26.17 -4.25
N VAL A 9 -26.29 -26.43 -3.00
CA VAL A 9 -25.48 -25.49 -2.22
C VAL A 9 -24.07 -25.54 -2.78
N LEU A 10 -23.76 -24.62 -3.68
CA LEU A 10 -22.38 -24.34 -4.08
C LEU A 10 -21.68 -23.74 -2.89
N SER A 11 -21.01 -24.57 -2.11
CA SER A 11 -20.08 -24.14 -1.08
C SER A 11 -18.86 -23.56 -1.79
N PHE A 12 -18.94 -22.29 -2.20
CA PHE A 12 -17.76 -21.50 -2.48
C PHE A 12 -17.07 -21.25 -1.15
N GLY A 13 -16.08 -22.06 -0.86
CA GLY A 13 -15.18 -21.91 0.28
C GLY A 13 -14.24 -20.72 0.08
N ASP A 14 -14.77 -19.56 -0.28
CA ASP A 14 -13.98 -18.36 -0.44
C ASP A 14 -14.12 -17.46 0.79
N ARG A 15 -12.97 -17.15 1.39
CA ARG A 15 -12.89 -16.05 2.34
C ARG A 15 -13.55 -14.85 1.69
N PRO A 16 -14.42 -14.11 2.41
CA PRO A 16 -15.13 -12.99 1.81
C PRO A 16 -14.12 -12.04 1.18
N SER A 17 -14.22 -11.86 -0.13
CA SER A 17 -13.37 -10.92 -0.86
C SER A 17 -13.57 -9.54 -0.25
N LYS A 18 -12.54 -9.03 0.44
CA LYS A 18 -12.61 -7.68 1.00
C LYS A 18 -12.38 -6.69 -0.13
N PHE A 19 -13.34 -5.82 -0.33
CA PHE A 19 -13.22 -4.72 -1.27
C PHE A 19 -12.65 -3.49 -0.57
N ILE A 20 -11.77 -2.77 -1.26
CA ILE A 20 -11.21 -1.49 -0.81
C ILE A 20 -11.57 -0.44 -1.85
N TRP A 21 -12.26 0.60 -1.40
CA TRP A 21 -12.47 1.80 -2.20
C TRP A 21 -11.31 2.76 -1.99
N ASN A 22 -10.41 2.85 -2.97
CA ASN A 22 -9.30 3.80 -2.92
C ASN A 22 -9.75 5.18 -3.40
N ARG A 23 -9.59 6.17 -2.54
CA ARG A 23 -9.90 7.58 -2.79
C ARG A 23 -8.66 8.47 -2.85
N THR A 24 -7.49 7.87 -2.74
CA THR A 24 -6.22 8.59 -2.70
C THR A 24 -5.44 8.39 -3.99
N GLN A 25 -4.66 9.39 -4.38
CA GLN A 25 -3.85 9.35 -5.59
C GLN A 25 -2.58 8.49 -5.47
N SER A 26 -2.38 7.77 -4.37
CA SER A 26 -1.22 6.87 -4.19
C SER A 26 -1.13 5.80 -5.27
N VAL A 27 -2.29 5.30 -5.68
CA VAL A 27 -2.52 4.43 -6.85
C VAL A 27 -3.82 4.94 -7.50
N PRO A 28 -4.15 4.55 -8.74
CA PRO A 28 -5.37 5.00 -9.39
C PRO A 28 -6.60 4.89 -8.49
N GLU A 29 -7.45 5.91 -8.47
CA GLU A 29 -8.68 5.89 -7.68
C GLU A 29 -9.64 4.82 -8.21
N GLY A 30 -10.32 4.11 -7.31
CA GLY A 30 -11.25 3.07 -7.73
C GLY A 30 -11.50 1.98 -6.71
N LEU A 31 -12.18 0.92 -7.17
CA LEU A 31 -12.50 -0.26 -6.40
C LEU A 31 -11.45 -1.34 -6.61
N TYR A 32 -10.91 -1.84 -5.52
CA TYR A 32 -9.92 -2.92 -5.49
C TYR A 32 -10.47 -4.11 -4.72
N VAL A 33 -10.08 -5.31 -5.12
CA VAL A 33 -10.34 -6.53 -4.38
C VAL A 33 -9.05 -7.02 -3.74
N LEU A 34 -9.12 -7.41 -2.46
CA LEU A 34 -8.02 -8.08 -1.78
C LEU A 34 -7.91 -9.52 -2.30
N THR A 35 -6.70 -9.91 -2.60
CA THR A 35 -6.33 -11.29 -2.96
C THR A 35 -5.49 -11.90 -1.83
N ALA A 36 -5.29 -13.22 -1.89
CA ALA A 36 -4.31 -13.86 -1.01
C ALA A 36 -2.96 -13.16 -1.15
N GLN A 37 -2.15 -13.19 -0.08
CA GLN A 37 -0.79 -12.66 -0.14
C GLN A 37 -0.02 -13.39 -1.25
N PRO A 38 0.60 -12.67 -2.19
CA PRO A 38 1.53 -13.30 -3.11
C PRO A 38 2.70 -13.86 -2.29
N THR A 39 3.09 -15.09 -2.56
CA THR A 39 4.22 -15.74 -1.88
C THR A 39 5.07 -16.46 -2.91
N PRO A 40 6.32 -16.06 -3.14
CA PRO A 40 6.98 -14.88 -2.57
C PRO A 40 6.47 -13.55 -3.15
N PHE A 41 6.63 -12.46 -2.39
CA PHE A 41 6.41 -11.10 -2.90
C PHE A 41 7.45 -10.74 -3.95
N THR A 42 7.02 -9.97 -4.95
CA THR A 42 7.90 -9.41 -5.96
C THR A 42 7.81 -7.88 -5.97
N ARG A 43 8.87 -7.21 -6.45
CA ARG A 43 8.83 -5.76 -6.60
C ARG A 43 7.75 -5.36 -7.61
N GLY A 44 7.01 -4.32 -7.27
CA GLY A 44 5.88 -3.84 -8.05
C GLY A 44 4.54 -4.44 -7.66
N ASP A 45 4.50 -5.54 -6.88
CA ASP A 45 3.24 -6.09 -6.37
C ASP A 45 2.46 -5.00 -5.64
N LEU A 46 1.19 -4.86 -5.99
CA LEU A 46 0.28 -3.96 -5.29
C LEU A 46 -0.31 -4.71 -4.10
N VAL A 47 -0.13 -4.13 -2.92
CA VAL A 47 -0.56 -4.73 -1.66
C VAL A 47 -1.41 -3.75 -0.85
N ALA A 48 -2.26 -4.30 0.01
CA ALA A 48 -2.94 -3.56 1.05
C ALA A 48 -2.15 -3.73 2.36
N TYR A 49 -1.77 -2.61 2.95
CA TYR A 49 -1.01 -2.53 4.19
C TYR A 49 -1.85 -1.88 5.28
N GLN A 50 -1.90 -2.49 6.46
CA GLN A 50 -2.55 -1.91 7.62
C GLN A 50 -1.55 -1.03 8.38
N PRO A 51 -1.73 0.30 8.41
CA PRO A 51 -0.86 1.19 9.17
C PRO A 51 -0.76 0.79 10.64
N THR A 52 0.38 1.05 11.26
CA THR A 52 0.52 0.96 12.72
C THR A 52 -0.43 1.94 13.40
N PRO A 53 -0.80 1.75 14.67
CA PRO A 53 -1.66 2.70 15.38
C PRO A 53 -1.14 4.15 15.32
N SER A 54 0.17 4.35 15.44
CA SER A 54 0.79 5.67 15.35
C SER A 54 0.72 6.28 13.95
N GLU A 55 1.00 5.50 12.90
CA GLU A 55 0.83 5.93 11.51
C GLU A 55 -0.63 6.27 11.20
N ALA A 56 -1.56 5.39 11.63
CA ALA A 56 -2.99 5.58 11.40
C ALA A 56 -3.51 6.86 12.07
N GLN A 57 -3.07 7.12 13.31
CA GLN A 57 -3.40 8.35 14.02
C GLN A 57 -2.83 9.57 13.29
N TRP A 58 -1.53 9.53 12.93
CA TRP A 58 -0.85 10.61 12.22
C TRP A 58 -1.51 10.94 10.86
N LEU A 59 -1.92 9.91 10.11
CA LEU A 59 -2.63 10.04 8.84
C LEU A 59 -4.04 10.61 9.02
N ALA A 60 -4.75 10.17 10.07
CA ALA A 60 -6.10 10.63 10.36
C ALA A 60 -6.13 12.10 10.80
N ASP A 61 -5.17 12.52 11.62
CA ASP A 61 -5.06 13.90 12.09
C ASP A 61 -4.81 14.90 10.94
N ARG A 62 -4.28 14.40 9.81
CA ARG A 62 -4.08 15.16 8.57
C ARG A 62 -5.22 14.99 7.55
N GLY A 63 -6.27 14.23 7.88
CA GLY A 63 -7.34 13.92 6.94
C GLY A 63 -6.90 13.10 5.72
N ALA A 64 -5.68 12.53 5.76
CA ALA A 64 -5.10 11.79 4.64
C ALA A 64 -5.68 10.37 4.52
N LEU A 65 -6.07 9.75 5.64
CA LEU A 65 -6.65 8.42 5.67
C LEU A 65 -7.52 8.23 6.92
N GLY A 66 -8.57 7.44 6.83
CA GLY A 66 -9.35 7.01 8.01
C GLY A 66 -8.54 6.07 8.91
N ARG A 67 -8.70 6.15 10.24
CA ARG A 67 -7.88 5.43 11.23
C ARG A 67 -7.75 3.92 11.00
N ASN A 68 -8.80 3.28 10.51
CA ASN A 68 -8.84 1.83 10.31
C ASN A 68 -8.77 1.43 8.83
N TRP A 69 -8.37 2.35 7.97
CA TRP A 69 -8.31 2.08 6.54
C TRP A 69 -6.92 1.61 6.13
N PRO A 70 -6.84 0.54 5.34
CA PRO A 70 -5.58 0.09 4.78
C PRO A 70 -5.10 1.05 3.69
N MET A 71 -3.79 1.14 3.53
CA MET A 71 -3.15 1.82 2.42
C MET A 71 -2.88 0.85 1.27
N LEU A 72 -3.09 1.28 0.03
CA LEU A 72 -2.63 0.57 -1.15
C LEU A 72 -1.26 1.10 -1.56
N LYS A 73 -0.28 0.22 -1.62
CA LYS A 73 1.12 0.56 -1.93
C LYS A 73 1.77 -0.54 -2.76
N ARG A 74 2.85 -0.20 -3.47
CA ARG A 74 3.66 -1.19 -4.19
C ARG A 74 4.84 -1.64 -3.36
N VAL A 75 5.17 -2.90 -3.49
CA VAL A 75 6.40 -3.47 -2.94
C VAL A 75 7.59 -2.86 -3.68
N ALA A 76 8.42 -2.13 -2.96
CA ALA A 76 9.61 -1.47 -3.49
C ALA A 76 10.90 -2.13 -3.02
N GLY A 77 10.94 -2.60 -1.77
CA GLY A 77 12.10 -3.28 -1.19
C GLY A 77 11.70 -4.57 -0.49
N LEU A 78 12.56 -5.57 -0.56
CA LEU A 78 12.40 -6.91 -0.02
C LEU A 78 13.64 -7.34 0.77
N GLU A 79 13.59 -8.50 1.45
CA GLU A 79 14.71 -9.08 2.18
C GLU A 79 16.05 -8.96 1.41
N GLY A 80 17.08 -8.51 2.10
CA GLY A 80 18.42 -8.32 1.55
C GLY A 80 18.68 -6.96 0.90
N ASP A 81 17.64 -6.17 0.61
CA ASP A 81 17.82 -4.82 0.10
C ASP A 81 18.38 -3.89 1.16
N GLU A 82 19.22 -2.96 0.72
CA GLU A 82 19.69 -1.84 1.53
C GLU A 82 18.86 -0.59 1.22
N ILE A 83 18.23 -0.05 2.24
CA ILE A 83 17.39 1.16 2.17
C ILE A 83 18.12 2.28 2.87
N CYS A 84 18.47 3.33 2.15
CA CYS A 84 19.15 4.50 2.71
C CYS A 84 18.28 5.75 2.60
N PHE A 85 18.01 6.36 3.75
CA PHE A 85 17.28 7.63 3.84
C PHE A 85 18.30 8.79 3.83
N ARG A 86 18.39 9.48 2.73
CA ARG A 86 19.15 10.72 2.58
C ARG A 86 18.22 11.92 2.80
N GLN A 87 18.77 13.16 2.81
CA GLN A 87 17.96 14.35 3.07
C GLN A 87 16.72 14.42 2.18
N ASP A 88 16.89 14.37 0.86
CA ASP A 88 15.80 14.58 -0.11
C ASP A 88 15.51 13.34 -0.97
N THR A 89 16.18 12.22 -0.69
CA THR A 89 16.08 11.03 -1.52
C THR A 89 16.12 9.77 -0.67
N LEU A 90 15.25 8.84 -1.00
CA LEU A 90 15.31 7.45 -0.56
C LEU A 90 16.03 6.65 -1.63
N LEU A 91 17.03 5.87 -1.21
CA LEU A 91 17.81 4.99 -2.09
C LEU A 91 17.49 3.53 -1.76
N ILE A 92 17.43 2.70 -2.79
CA ILE A 92 17.38 1.23 -2.69
C ILE A 92 18.62 0.68 -3.39
N ASN A 93 19.45 -0.04 -2.66
CA ASN A 93 20.70 -0.61 -3.18
C ASN A 93 21.58 0.46 -3.88
N GLY A 94 21.70 1.62 -3.25
CA GLY A 94 22.47 2.75 -3.76
C GLY A 94 21.83 3.53 -4.92
N ARG A 95 20.66 3.11 -5.42
CA ARG A 95 19.97 3.78 -6.54
C ARG A 95 18.81 4.64 -6.03
N PRO A 96 18.62 5.87 -6.56
CA PRO A 96 17.48 6.70 -6.22
C PRO A 96 16.15 6.01 -6.53
N ALA A 97 15.26 5.91 -5.54
CA ALA A 97 13.95 5.27 -5.67
C ALA A 97 12.79 6.26 -5.48
N ALA A 98 12.94 7.24 -4.59
CA ALA A 98 11.89 8.23 -4.37
C ALA A 98 12.47 9.54 -3.84
N LYS A 99 11.88 10.67 -4.25
CA LYS A 99 12.12 11.97 -3.62
C LYS A 99 11.34 12.08 -2.32
N ARG A 100 11.89 12.84 -1.37
CA ARG A 100 11.31 13.11 -0.06
C ARG A 100 11.09 14.61 0.10
N LEU A 101 9.88 14.98 0.46
CA LEU A 101 9.53 16.37 0.75
C LEU A 101 9.78 16.69 2.23
N VAL A 102 9.97 17.96 2.54
CA VAL A 102 10.09 18.45 3.92
C VAL A 102 8.72 18.68 4.54
N GLN A 103 7.78 19.14 3.72
CA GLN A 103 6.42 19.51 4.12
C GLN A 103 5.41 18.96 3.13
N ASP A 104 4.18 18.75 3.60
CA ASP A 104 3.03 18.45 2.77
C ASP A 104 2.44 19.72 2.13
N ASP A 105 1.32 19.59 1.41
CA ASP A 105 0.65 20.69 0.71
C ASP A 105 0.03 21.72 1.66
N LEU A 106 -0.11 21.38 2.93
CA LEU A 106 -0.60 22.28 3.99
C LEU A 106 0.54 22.95 4.75
N GLY A 107 1.80 22.74 4.33
CA GLY A 107 2.97 23.27 5.01
C GLY A 107 3.33 22.54 6.32
N GLN A 108 2.72 21.38 6.58
CA GLN A 108 3.00 20.60 7.77
C GLN A 108 4.23 19.73 7.56
N THR A 109 5.12 19.70 8.54
CA THR A 109 6.36 18.91 8.48
C THR A 109 6.08 17.44 8.37
N LEU A 110 6.77 16.77 7.43
CA LEU A 110 6.71 15.33 7.21
C LEU A 110 7.77 14.59 8.04
N PRO A 111 7.49 13.34 8.48
CA PRO A 111 8.49 12.51 9.16
C PRO A 111 9.72 12.29 8.28
N ARG A 112 10.90 12.26 8.90
CA ARG A 112 12.16 12.14 8.16
C ARG A 112 13.05 11.05 8.77
N PRO A 113 12.76 9.77 8.52
CA PRO A 113 13.69 8.71 8.86
C PRO A 113 15.07 8.98 8.23
N SER A 114 16.14 8.53 8.88
CA SER A 114 17.52 8.74 8.44
C SER A 114 18.34 7.46 8.61
N GLY A 115 19.50 7.40 7.97
CA GLY A 115 20.39 6.24 8.03
C GLY A 115 20.13 5.23 6.93
N CYS A 116 20.86 4.11 7.00
CA CYS A 116 20.72 2.98 6.10
C CYS A 116 20.30 1.74 6.88
N TYR A 117 19.43 0.94 6.29
CA TYR A 117 18.86 -0.28 6.87
C TYR A 117 18.92 -1.40 5.84
N ARG A 118 19.34 -2.59 6.26
CA ARG A 118 19.22 -3.79 5.44
C ARG A 118 17.95 -4.52 5.83
N LEU A 119 17.06 -4.75 4.86
CA LEU A 119 15.79 -5.43 5.11
C LEU A 119 16.01 -6.88 5.48
N GLY A 120 15.41 -7.30 6.60
CA GLY A 120 15.33 -8.69 7.03
C GLY A 120 14.06 -9.38 6.50
N ARG A 121 13.86 -10.63 6.92
CA ARG A 121 12.70 -11.46 6.50
C ARG A 121 11.33 -10.90 6.90
N ALA A 122 11.30 -10.14 7.98
CA ALA A 122 10.06 -9.55 8.50
C ALA A 122 9.79 -8.15 7.95
N ASP A 123 10.69 -7.63 7.10
CA ASP A 123 10.66 -6.26 6.63
C ASP A 123 10.20 -6.16 5.18
N ILE A 124 9.55 -5.06 4.87
CA ILE A 124 9.16 -4.69 3.52
C ILE A 124 9.25 -3.17 3.36
N LEU A 125 9.66 -2.70 2.20
CA LEU A 125 9.53 -1.28 1.86
C LEU A 125 8.39 -1.09 0.88
N LEU A 126 7.44 -0.26 1.26
CA LEU A 126 6.26 0.05 0.47
C LEU A 126 6.30 1.50 0.00
N LEU A 127 6.17 1.70 -1.30
CA LEU A 127 6.12 3.02 -1.94
C LEU A 127 4.89 3.11 -2.86
N ALA A 128 4.57 4.32 -3.26
CA ALA A 128 3.61 4.57 -4.32
C ALA A 128 4.24 5.39 -5.44
N ASP A 129 3.67 5.29 -6.63
CA ASP A 129 4.19 5.97 -7.81
C ASP A 129 4.03 7.49 -7.70
N HIS A 130 2.97 7.95 -7.02
CA HIS A 130 2.71 9.36 -6.85
C HIS A 130 3.77 10.04 -5.96
N PRO A 131 4.41 11.13 -6.40
CA PRO A 131 5.55 11.76 -5.70
C PRO A 131 5.21 12.32 -4.32
N ARG A 132 3.95 12.65 -4.07
CA ARG A 132 3.44 13.17 -2.80
C ARG A 132 2.81 12.13 -1.90
N SER A 133 2.96 10.84 -2.24
CA SER A 133 2.37 9.77 -1.44
C SER A 133 3.00 9.68 -0.07
N LEU A 134 2.15 9.56 0.95
CA LEU A 134 2.55 9.24 2.31
C LEU A 134 2.74 7.71 2.40
N ASP A 135 4.00 7.29 2.49
CA ASP A 135 4.41 5.89 2.42
C ASP A 135 5.79 5.70 3.09
N GLY A 136 6.49 4.62 2.75
CA GLY A 136 7.79 4.27 3.33
C GLY A 136 8.86 5.35 3.24
N ARG A 137 8.73 6.34 2.34
CA ARG A 137 9.65 7.48 2.31
C ARG A 137 9.57 8.36 3.57
N TYR A 138 8.46 8.28 4.31
CA TYR A 138 8.20 9.04 5.54
C TYR A 138 8.06 8.15 6.77
N PHE A 139 7.47 6.96 6.62
CA PHE A 139 7.26 6.02 7.72
C PHE A 139 8.42 5.03 7.91
N GLY A 140 9.37 4.99 6.96
CA GLY A 140 10.49 4.07 7.02
C GLY A 140 10.14 2.69 6.47
N VAL A 141 10.85 1.69 6.96
CA VAL A 141 10.63 0.27 6.66
C VAL A 141 9.38 -0.21 7.42
N GLN A 142 8.52 -0.97 6.74
CA GLN A 142 7.29 -1.51 7.30
C GLN A 142 7.46 -2.99 7.68
N GLU A 143 6.60 -3.46 8.57
CA GLU A 143 6.51 -4.86 8.94
C GLU A 143 5.70 -5.66 7.90
N LEU A 144 6.26 -6.74 7.40
CA LEU A 144 5.61 -7.65 6.46
C LEU A 144 4.31 -8.25 7.02
N SER A 145 4.25 -8.50 8.32
CA SER A 145 3.08 -9.03 9.03
C SER A 145 1.83 -8.14 8.92
N ARG A 146 2.01 -6.86 8.59
CA ARG A 146 0.92 -5.89 8.42
C ARG A 146 0.38 -5.82 7.00
N VAL A 147 0.94 -6.58 6.07
CA VAL A 147 0.39 -6.73 4.72
C VAL A 147 -0.83 -7.64 4.80
N LEU A 148 -2.00 -7.11 4.47
CA LEU A 148 -3.27 -7.83 4.52
C LEU A 148 -3.45 -8.79 3.35
N GLY A 149 -2.80 -8.51 2.22
CA GLY A 149 -2.88 -9.30 1.00
C GLY A 149 -2.46 -8.49 -0.22
N GLY A 150 -2.46 -9.16 -1.37
CA GLY A 150 -2.37 -8.48 -2.66
C GLY A 150 -3.63 -7.66 -2.93
N ALA A 151 -3.55 -6.70 -3.84
CA ALA A 151 -4.69 -5.93 -4.28
C ALA A 151 -4.76 -5.89 -5.80
N ARG A 152 -5.97 -6.05 -6.35
CA ARG A 152 -6.19 -5.94 -7.80
C ARG A 152 -7.30 -4.94 -8.07
N PRO A 153 -7.16 -4.07 -9.09
CA PRO A 153 -8.23 -3.18 -9.48
C PRO A 153 -9.39 -4.00 -10.08
N VAL A 154 -10.61 -3.68 -9.66
CA VAL A 154 -11.86 -4.19 -10.23
C VAL A 154 -12.51 -3.12 -11.10
N TRP A 155 -12.46 -1.89 -10.64
CA TRP A 155 -12.94 -0.73 -11.36
C TRP A 155 -12.06 0.47 -11.03
N LEU A 156 -11.67 1.24 -12.05
CA LEU A 156 -10.87 2.44 -11.88
C LEU A 156 -11.67 3.65 -12.36
N ARG A 157 -11.56 4.74 -11.62
CA ARG A 157 -12.14 6.01 -12.01
C ARG A 157 -11.38 6.55 -13.23
N ARG A 158 -12.09 6.86 -14.31
CA ARG A 158 -11.50 7.55 -15.46
C ARG A 158 -11.18 8.98 -15.10
N GLU A 159 -9.95 9.41 -15.37
CA GLU A 159 -9.62 10.82 -15.37
C GLU A 159 -10.34 11.51 -16.56
N PRO A 160 -10.75 12.80 -16.41
CA PRO A 160 -11.47 13.51 -17.45
C PRO A 160 -10.71 13.66 -18.77
N ASP A 161 -9.39 13.54 -18.74
CA ASP A 161 -8.47 13.64 -19.87
C ASP A 161 -8.16 12.29 -20.55
N GLY A 162 -8.80 11.21 -20.15
CA GLY A 162 -8.67 9.88 -20.76
C GLY A 162 -7.38 9.14 -20.43
N GLY A 163 -6.53 9.67 -19.55
CA GLY A 163 -5.29 9.03 -19.09
C GLY A 163 -5.54 8.06 -17.93
N TRP A 164 -4.84 6.94 -17.96
CA TRP A 164 -4.62 6.08 -16.79
C TRP A 164 -3.30 6.53 -16.17
N ARG A 165 -3.33 7.07 -14.98
CA ARG A 165 -2.11 7.37 -14.20
C ARG A 165 -1.92 6.36 -13.09
#